data_9eccfc9556c5a24f10c53ead5aba52a1
#
_entry.id   9eccfc9556c5a24f10c53ead5aba52a1
#
_cell.length_a   1.000
_cell.length_b   1.000
_cell.length_c   1.000
_cell.angle_alpha   90.00
_cell.angle_beta   90.00
_cell.angle_gamma   90.00
#
_symmetry.space_group_name_H-M   'P 1'
#
loop_
_entity.id
_entity.type
_entity.pdbx_description
1 polymer ?
#
loop_
_entity_poly.entity_id
_entity_poly.type
_entity_poly.pdbx_seq_one_letter_code
_entity_poly.pdbx_strand_id
1 'polypeptide(L)'
;ILISNNNTISTMESCTGGGVSNAITNIEGSSSIFKFGAVTYSNEYKIKMGVNSDIIDEYSVYSMETANEMSKKISDFTISDYGIGITGKINRIDNNNLFGEDNRVFISIYDRNMNKFYNSEVITTDGSRSYNKDIIINNVIEMLLGILK
;
A
#
# COMPACT_ATOMS: atom_id res chain seq x y z
N ILE A 1 -8.71 8.03 15.58
CA ILE A 1 -9.86 7.18 15.24
C ILE A 1 -9.50 5.69 15.42
N LEU A 2 -8.46 5.14 14.74
CA LEU A 2 -8.08 3.73 14.89
C LEU A 2 -7.84 3.35 16.36
N ILE A 3 -7.06 4.15 17.08
CA ILE A 3 -6.75 3.91 18.49
C ILE A 3 -8.03 3.90 19.33
N SER A 4 -8.88 4.90 19.16
CA SER A 4 -10.14 5.01 19.93
C SER A 4 -11.14 3.91 19.59
N ASN A 5 -11.11 3.40 18.37
CA ASN A 5 -11.98 2.30 17.92
C ASN A 5 -11.37 0.92 18.16
N ASN A 6 -10.13 0.87 18.63
CA ASN A 6 -9.36 -0.36 18.80
C ASN A 6 -9.26 -1.19 17.50
N ASN A 7 -9.18 -0.51 16.36
CA ASN A 7 -8.97 -1.15 15.06
C ASN A 7 -7.48 -1.21 14.72
N THR A 8 -7.06 -2.31 14.14
CA THR A 8 -5.67 -2.56 13.76
C THR A 8 -5.42 -2.35 12.28
N ILE A 9 -4.17 -2.01 11.94
CA ILE A 9 -3.76 -1.73 10.57
C ILE A 9 -2.37 -2.32 10.29
N SER A 10 -2.18 -2.80 9.07
CA SER A 10 -0.90 -3.29 8.56
C SER A 10 -0.65 -2.76 7.15
N THR A 11 0.62 -2.77 6.73
CA THR A 11 1.02 -2.22 5.44
C THR A 11 1.88 -3.19 4.65
N MET A 12 1.69 -3.21 3.34
CA MET A 12 2.63 -3.79 2.39
C MET A 12 2.98 -2.71 1.36
N GLU A 13 4.15 -2.11 1.52
CA GLU A 13 4.61 -1.00 0.71
C GLU A 13 5.65 -1.44 -0.32
N SER A 14 5.67 -0.77 -1.46
CA SER A 14 6.72 -0.92 -2.46
C SER A 14 7.36 0.44 -2.73
N CYS A 15 6.87 1.20 -3.67
CA CYS A 15 7.49 2.47 -4.08
C CYS A 15 7.59 3.54 -2.98
N THR A 16 6.77 3.48 -1.95
CA THR A 16 6.83 4.41 -0.81
C THR A 16 7.94 4.06 0.20
N GLY A 17 8.50 2.85 0.12
CA GLY A 17 9.69 2.46 0.86
C GLY A 17 9.58 2.49 2.38
N GLY A 18 8.39 2.30 2.94
CA GLY A 18 8.14 2.37 4.38
C GLY A 18 7.58 3.72 4.85
N GLY A 19 7.32 4.65 3.94
CA GLY A 19 6.85 5.99 4.27
C GLY A 19 5.47 6.01 4.93
N VAL A 20 4.57 5.11 4.54
CA VAL A 20 3.25 5.01 5.17
C VAL A 20 3.39 4.46 6.60
N SER A 21 4.17 3.43 6.79
CA SER A 21 4.49 2.89 8.13
C SER A 21 5.12 3.97 9.03
N ASN A 22 6.04 4.76 8.48
CA ASN A 22 6.65 5.88 9.20
C ASN A 22 5.60 6.93 9.60
N ALA A 23 4.70 7.30 8.70
CA ALA A 23 3.64 8.27 8.98
C ALA A 23 2.71 7.78 10.10
N ILE A 24 2.36 6.49 10.10
CA ILE A 24 1.54 5.88 11.15
C ILE A 24 2.27 5.91 12.49
N THR A 25 3.53 5.50 12.51
CA THR A 25 4.33 5.40 13.75
C THR A 25 4.79 6.74 14.30
N ASN A 26 4.64 7.83 13.55
CA ASN A 26 4.84 9.19 14.07
C ASN A 26 3.75 9.61 15.08
N ILE A 27 2.65 8.87 15.15
CA ILE A 27 1.56 9.15 16.08
C ILE A 27 1.78 8.39 17.38
N GLU A 28 1.79 9.10 18.49
CA GLU A 28 1.93 8.50 19.83
C GLU A 28 0.77 7.51 20.08
N GLY A 29 1.10 6.34 20.60
CA GLY A 29 0.11 5.26 20.83
C GLY A 29 -0.11 4.35 19.65
N SER A 30 0.53 4.58 18.51
CA SER A 30 0.38 3.77 17.30
C SER A 30 0.74 2.30 17.49
N SER A 31 1.57 1.95 18.48
CA SER A 31 1.93 0.55 18.77
C SER A 31 0.73 -0.31 19.17
N SER A 32 -0.36 0.29 19.61
CA SER A 32 -1.59 -0.44 19.92
C SER A 32 -2.37 -0.88 18.66
N ILE A 33 -2.15 -0.21 17.53
CA ILE A 33 -2.90 -0.45 16.30
C ILE A 33 -2.04 -0.95 15.14
N PHE A 34 -0.74 -0.70 15.15
CA PHE A 34 0.19 -1.05 14.08
C PHE A 34 1.32 -1.92 14.64
N LYS A 35 1.37 -3.18 14.26
CA LYS A 35 2.35 -4.14 14.75
C LYS A 35 3.33 -4.62 13.69
N PHE A 36 2.98 -4.51 12.42
CA PHE A 36 3.79 -5.01 11.31
C PHE A 36 3.51 -4.26 10.02
N GLY A 37 4.58 -3.93 9.32
CA GLY A 37 4.54 -3.43 7.95
C GLY A 37 5.72 -4.03 7.17
N ALA A 38 5.47 -4.40 5.92
CA ALA A 38 6.47 -4.96 5.01
C ALA A 38 6.80 -3.97 3.89
N VAL A 39 8.08 -3.87 3.54
CA VAL A 39 8.54 -3.21 2.32
C VAL A 39 8.93 -4.29 1.33
N THR A 40 8.03 -4.58 0.40
CA THR A 40 8.20 -5.63 -0.62
C THR A 40 8.60 -4.97 -1.95
N TYR A 41 9.85 -4.57 -2.05
CA TYR A 41 10.37 -3.76 -3.16
C TYR A 41 10.67 -4.55 -4.43
N SER A 42 10.41 -5.87 -4.42
CA SER A 42 10.60 -6.77 -5.56
C SER A 42 9.40 -7.69 -5.74
N ASN A 43 9.25 -8.25 -6.94
CA ASN A 43 8.22 -9.26 -7.20
C ASN A 43 8.43 -10.49 -6.33
N GLU A 44 9.68 -10.92 -6.15
CA GLU A 44 10.04 -12.06 -5.32
C GLU A 44 9.48 -11.92 -3.89
N TYR A 45 9.71 -10.78 -3.24
CA TYR A 45 9.27 -10.58 -1.87
C TYR A 45 7.77 -10.28 -1.75
N LYS A 46 7.15 -9.72 -2.78
CA LYS A 46 5.68 -9.64 -2.84
C LYS A 46 5.06 -11.05 -2.80
N ILE A 47 5.60 -11.95 -3.62
CA ILE A 47 5.13 -13.34 -3.69
C ILE A 47 5.40 -14.07 -2.36
N LYS A 48 6.57 -13.90 -1.76
CA LYS A 48 6.89 -14.49 -0.44
C LYS A 48 5.96 -14.01 0.67
N MET A 49 5.44 -12.78 0.55
CA MET A 49 4.46 -12.23 1.49
C MET A 49 3.01 -12.57 1.12
N GLY A 50 2.79 -13.41 0.13
CA GLY A 50 1.48 -13.98 -0.17
C GLY A 50 0.80 -13.45 -1.42
N VAL A 51 1.38 -12.47 -2.13
CA VAL A 51 0.83 -11.99 -3.39
C VAL A 51 0.86 -13.12 -4.42
N ASN A 52 -0.29 -13.39 -5.05
CA ASN A 52 -0.40 -14.44 -6.05
C ASN A 52 0.42 -14.07 -7.30
N SER A 53 1.39 -14.93 -7.65
CA SER A 53 2.24 -14.72 -8.83
C SER A 53 1.44 -14.64 -10.13
N ASP A 54 0.31 -15.34 -10.24
CA ASP A 54 -0.56 -15.31 -11.43
C ASP A 54 -1.16 -13.91 -11.63
N ILE A 55 -1.46 -13.19 -10.56
CA ILE A 55 -1.96 -11.81 -10.63
C ILE A 55 -0.87 -10.88 -11.18
N ILE A 56 0.37 -11.03 -10.71
CA ILE A 56 1.50 -10.26 -11.24
C ILE A 56 1.73 -10.57 -12.72
N ASP A 57 1.67 -11.84 -13.11
CA ASP A 57 1.89 -12.28 -14.49
C ASP A 57 0.79 -11.77 -15.43
N GLU A 58 -0.47 -11.79 -14.99
CA GLU A 58 -1.60 -11.38 -15.81
C GLU A 58 -1.79 -9.87 -15.91
N TYR A 59 -1.67 -9.15 -14.77
CA TYR A 59 -2.02 -7.73 -14.66
C TYR A 59 -0.81 -6.81 -14.51
N SER A 60 0.41 -7.33 -14.38
CA SER A 60 1.62 -6.61 -13.98
C SER A 60 1.69 -6.34 -12.47
N VAL A 61 2.91 -6.17 -11.99
CA VAL A 61 3.16 -5.72 -10.62
C VAL A 61 2.64 -4.27 -10.40
N TYR A 62 2.56 -3.49 -11.47
CA TYR A 62 2.04 -2.11 -11.46
C TYR A 62 0.59 -2.08 -11.90
N SER A 63 -0.28 -2.56 -11.03
CA SER A 63 -1.72 -2.66 -11.30
C SER A 63 -2.51 -2.55 -10.00
N MET A 64 -3.80 -2.21 -10.13
CA MET A 64 -4.71 -2.19 -8.99
C MET A 64 -4.93 -3.62 -8.45
N GLU A 65 -4.94 -4.61 -9.31
CA GLU A 65 -5.09 -6.02 -8.94
C GLU A 65 -3.95 -6.46 -8.02
N THR A 66 -2.70 -6.06 -8.31
CA THR A 66 -1.57 -6.33 -7.42
C THR A 66 -1.66 -5.54 -6.11
N ALA A 67 -2.07 -4.28 -6.16
CA ALA A 67 -2.29 -3.49 -4.94
C ALA A 67 -3.37 -4.12 -4.05
N ASN A 68 -4.46 -4.61 -4.63
CA ASN A 68 -5.51 -5.34 -3.92
C ASN A 68 -4.99 -6.61 -3.26
N GLU A 69 -4.18 -7.38 -3.97
CA GLU A 69 -3.52 -8.56 -3.40
C GLU A 69 -2.63 -8.17 -2.21
N MET A 70 -1.84 -7.12 -2.36
CA MET A 70 -0.94 -6.64 -1.30
C MET A 70 -1.73 -6.25 -0.05
N SER A 71 -2.77 -5.44 -0.20
CA SER A 71 -3.58 -4.97 0.94
C SER A 71 -4.29 -6.11 1.66
N LYS A 72 -4.88 -7.04 0.90
CA LYS A 72 -5.58 -8.19 1.48
C LYS A 72 -4.61 -9.15 2.16
N LYS A 73 -3.50 -9.50 1.50
CA LYS A 73 -2.54 -10.48 2.03
C LYS A 73 -1.84 -9.99 3.29
N ILE A 74 -1.52 -8.71 3.39
CA ILE A 74 -0.94 -8.19 4.63
C ILE A 74 -1.95 -8.17 5.77
N SER A 75 -3.21 -7.84 5.50
CA SER A 75 -4.29 -7.97 6.47
C SER A 75 -4.47 -9.42 6.93
N ASP A 76 -4.47 -10.37 6.01
CA ASP A 76 -4.58 -11.80 6.32
C ASP A 76 -3.39 -12.29 7.17
N PHE A 77 -2.18 -11.87 6.83
CA PHE A 77 -0.96 -12.28 7.54
C PHE A 77 -0.95 -11.79 9.00
N THR A 78 -1.40 -10.57 9.23
CA THR A 78 -1.37 -9.94 10.56
C THR A 78 -2.69 -10.06 11.32
N ILE A 79 -3.76 -10.52 10.67
CA ILE A 79 -5.14 -10.50 11.19
C ILE A 79 -5.54 -9.06 11.58
N SER A 80 -5.09 -8.06 10.81
CA SER A 80 -5.47 -6.66 11.04
C SER A 80 -6.81 -6.32 10.40
N ASP A 81 -7.53 -5.38 11.00
CA ASP A 81 -8.82 -4.91 10.48
C ASP A 81 -8.66 -4.23 9.11
N TYR A 82 -7.57 -3.50 8.92
CA TYR A 82 -7.24 -2.84 7.66
C TYR A 82 -5.87 -3.25 7.17
N GLY A 83 -5.74 -3.49 5.87
CA GLY A 83 -4.47 -3.70 5.19
C GLY A 83 -4.27 -2.63 4.13
N ILE A 84 -3.06 -2.09 4.01
CA ILE A 84 -2.72 -1.11 2.97
C ILE A 84 -1.73 -1.75 2.01
N GLY A 85 -2.02 -1.68 0.71
CA GLY A 85 -1.13 -2.13 -0.36
C GLY A 85 -0.82 -0.99 -1.32
N ILE A 86 0.47 -0.80 -1.65
CA ILE A 86 0.92 0.28 -2.53
C ILE A 86 1.96 -0.25 -3.49
N THR A 87 1.71 -0.08 -4.78
CA THR A 87 2.64 -0.44 -5.85
C THR A 87 2.56 0.57 -6.98
N GLY A 88 3.67 0.85 -7.63
CA GLY A 88 3.69 1.78 -8.74
C GLY A 88 5.08 2.25 -9.10
N LYS A 89 5.11 3.13 -10.10
CA LYS A 89 6.33 3.75 -10.62
C LYS A 89 6.30 5.25 -10.32
N ILE A 90 7.39 5.76 -9.77
CA ILE A 90 7.59 7.19 -9.52
C ILE A 90 8.57 7.72 -10.56
N ASN A 91 8.06 8.06 -11.75
CA ASN A 91 8.77 8.67 -12.86
C ASN A 91 10.07 7.91 -13.27
N ARG A 92 10.01 6.58 -13.26
CA ARG A 92 11.17 5.76 -13.62
C ARG A 92 10.76 4.52 -14.40
N ILE A 93 11.51 4.22 -15.47
CA ILE A 93 11.39 2.97 -16.20
C ILE A 93 11.97 1.84 -15.34
N ASP A 94 11.20 0.77 -15.17
CA ASP A 94 11.66 -0.47 -14.56
C ASP A 94 11.94 -1.50 -15.65
N ASN A 95 13.22 -1.78 -15.91
CA ASN A 95 13.63 -2.70 -16.96
C ASN A 95 13.20 -4.15 -16.73
N ASN A 96 12.88 -4.51 -15.48
CA ASN A 96 12.37 -5.84 -15.12
C ASN A 96 10.85 -5.94 -15.23
N ASN A 97 10.14 -4.82 -15.26
CA ASN A 97 8.68 -4.72 -15.30
C ASN A 97 8.28 -3.57 -16.23
N LEU A 98 8.31 -3.81 -17.54
CA LEU A 98 8.11 -2.76 -18.55
C LEU A 98 6.65 -2.34 -18.73
N PHE A 99 5.69 -3.14 -18.26
CA PHE A 99 4.27 -2.84 -18.40
C PHE A 99 3.83 -1.69 -17.48
N GLY A 100 2.83 -0.95 -17.93
CA GLY A 100 2.26 0.16 -17.20
C GLY A 100 2.98 1.49 -17.46
N GLU A 101 2.35 2.56 -17.04
CA GLU A 101 2.88 3.91 -17.18
C GLU A 101 3.90 4.21 -16.08
N ASP A 102 4.95 4.98 -16.40
CA ASP A 102 6.08 5.23 -15.51
C ASP A 102 5.76 6.23 -14.38
N ASN A 103 4.55 6.82 -14.39
CA ASN A 103 4.12 7.88 -13.47
C ASN A 103 2.85 7.54 -12.70
N ARG A 104 2.55 6.25 -12.51
CA ARG A 104 1.31 5.83 -11.85
C ARG A 104 1.58 4.99 -10.61
N VAL A 105 0.86 5.30 -9.54
CA VAL A 105 0.89 4.55 -8.28
C VAL A 105 -0.52 4.12 -7.92
N PHE A 106 -0.65 2.86 -7.54
CA PHE A 106 -1.90 2.21 -7.17
C PHE A 106 -1.92 2.00 -5.67
N ILE A 107 -3.01 2.44 -5.03
CA ILE A 107 -3.23 2.35 -3.59
C ILE A 107 -4.48 1.52 -3.36
N SER A 108 -4.39 0.53 -2.50
CA SER A 108 -5.52 -0.25 -2.03
C SER A 108 -5.56 -0.28 -0.51
N ILE A 109 -6.74 -0.05 0.06
CA ILE A 109 -7.01 -0.29 1.48
C ILE A 109 -8.08 -1.36 1.56
N TYR A 110 -7.74 -2.48 2.20
CA TYR A 110 -8.65 -3.59 2.41
C TYR A 110 -9.26 -3.50 3.80
N ASP A 111 -10.59 -3.48 3.85
CA ASP A 111 -11.37 -3.58 5.08
C ASP A 111 -11.74 -5.05 5.29
N ARG A 112 -11.11 -5.69 6.24
CA ARG A 112 -11.30 -7.12 6.54
C ARG A 112 -12.70 -7.41 7.07
N ASN A 113 -13.26 -6.52 7.86
CA ASN A 113 -14.56 -6.71 8.48
C ASN A 113 -15.70 -6.65 7.46
N MET A 114 -15.54 -5.78 6.45
CA MET A 114 -16.52 -5.61 5.37
C MET A 114 -16.18 -6.45 4.13
N ASN A 115 -15.00 -7.10 4.10
CA ASN A 115 -14.46 -7.78 2.92
C ASN A 115 -14.52 -6.86 1.68
N LYS A 116 -13.99 -5.65 1.82
CA LYS A 116 -14.12 -4.60 0.81
C LYS A 116 -12.78 -3.92 0.54
N PHE A 117 -12.54 -3.60 -0.73
CA PHE A 117 -11.40 -2.81 -1.16
C PHE A 117 -11.79 -1.37 -1.44
N TYR A 118 -10.97 -0.44 -0.98
CA TYR A 118 -11.03 0.97 -1.34
C TYR A 118 -9.77 1.29 -2.13
N ASN A 119 -9.92 1.76 -3.36
CA ASN A 119 -8.84 1.90 -4.32
C ASN A 119 -8.68 3.34 -4.79
N SER A 120 -7.44 3.75 -5.06
CA SER A 120 -7.10 5.04 -5.64
C SER A 120 -5.86 4.93 -6.51
N GLU A 121 -5.78 5.77 -7.53
CA GLU A 121 -4.58 5.95 -8.35
C GLU A 121 -4.02 7.35 -8.13
N VAL A 122 -2.69 7.45 -8.08
CA VAL A 122 -1.98 8.73 -8.04
C VAL A 122 -1.13 8.84 -9.28
N ILE A 123 -1.30 9.95 -10.01
CA ILE A 123 -0.40 10.32 -11.09
C ILE A 123 0.69 11.20 -10.49
N THR A 124 1.95 10.82 -10.65
CA THR A 124 3.07 11.55 -10.07
C THR A 124 3.36 12.85 -10.83
N THR A 125 3.95 13.81 -10.12
CA THR A 125 4.35 15.11 -10.67
C THR A 125 5.78 15.07 -11.20
N ASP A 126 6.24 16.17 -11.81
CA ASP A 126 7.64 16.35 -12.23
C ASP A 126 8.59 16.62 -11.05
N GLY A 127 8.06 16.67 -9.82
CA GLY A 127 8.86 16.89 -8.62
C GLY A 127 9.78 15.73 -8.28
N SER A 128 10.54 15.87 -7.19
CA SER A 128 11.47 14.86 -6.71
C SER A 128 10.74 13.56 -6.32
N ARG A 129 11.48 12.46 -6.20
CA ARG A 129 10.93 11.20 -5.68
C ARG A 129 10.37 11.38 -4.27
N SER A 130 11.08 12.09 -3.40
CA SER A 130 10.63 12.32 -2.02
C SER A 130 9.35 13.17 -1.98
N TYR A 131 9.25 14.19 -2.81
CA TYR A 131 8.04 15.00 -2.96
C TYR A 131 6.83 14.15 -3.43
N ASN A 132 7.02 13.32 -4.44
CA ASN A 132 5.98 12.42 -4.93
C ASN A 132 5.58 11.37 -3.88
N LYS A 133 6.54 10.84 -3.12
CA LYS A 133 6.24 9.93 -2.00
C LYS A 133 5.34 10.61 -0.97
N ASP A 134 5.61 11.86 -0.62
CA ASP A 134 4.78 12.62 0.33
C ASP A 134 3.35 12.79 -0.18
N ILE A 135 3.17 13.06 -1.47
CA ILE A 135 1.84 13.13 -2.09
C ILE A 135 1.11 11.79 -1.98
N ILE A 136 1.79 10.69 -2.25
CA ILE A 136 1.22 9.34 -2.17
C ILE A 136 0.83 9.02 -0.73
N ILE A 137 1.71 9.28 0.23
CA ILE A 137 1.47 9.03 1.65
C ILE A 137 0.27 9.84 2.13
N ASN A 138 0.19 11.12 1.79
CA ASN A 138 -0.95 11.97 2.13
C ASN A 138 -2.26 11.45 1.53
N ASN A 139 -2.22 10.95 0.29
CA ASN A 139 -3.39 10.34 -0.35
C ASN A 139 -3.87 9.11 0.42
N VAL A 140 -2.96 8.26 0.87
CA VAL A 140 -3.28 7.08 1.71
C VAL A 140 -3.96 7.52 3.01
N ILE A 141 -3.41 8.51 3.69
CA ILE A 141 -3.96 9.02 4.96
C ILE A 141 -5.37 9.59 4.75
N GLU A 142 -5.57 10.37 3.70
CA GLU A 142 -6.90 10.93 3.37
C GLU A 142 -7.92 9.83 3.06
N MET A 143 -7.54 8.82 2.29
CA MET A 143 -8.38 7.65 2.03
C MET A 143 -8.79 6.96 3.32
N LEU A 144 -7.82 6.69 4.20
CA LEU A 144 -8.05 6.02 5.48
C LEU A 144 -9.00 6.83 6.37
N LEU A 145 -8.79 8.14 6.47
CA LEU A 145 -9.67 9.03 7.22
C LEU A 145 -11.10 9.01 6.67
N GLY A 146 -11.26 8.97 5.35
CA GLY A 146 -12.57 8.86 4.71
C GLY A 146 -13.29 7.56 5.02
N ILE A 147 -12.56 6.44 5.10
CA ILE A 147 -13.12 5.12 5.44
C ILE A 147 -13.55 5.06 6.90
N LEU A 148 -12.78 5.68 7.79
CA LEU A 148 -12.96 5.59 9.24
C LEU A 148 -14.02 6.57 9.80
N LYS A 149 -14.54 7.46 8.99
CA LYS A 149 -15.54 8.45 9.43
C LYS A 149 -16.98 7.90 9.47
#